data_68074a5c94d4409c8b8b3d7ce49a2577
#
_entry.id   68074a5c94d4409c8b8b3d7ce49a2577
#
_cell.length_a   1.000
_cell.length_b   1.000
_cell.length_c   1.000
_cell.angle_alpha   90.00
_cell.angle_beta   90.00
_cell.angle_gamma   90.00
#
_symmetry.space_group_name_H-M   'P 1'
#
loop_
_entity.id
_entity.type
_entity.pdbx_description
1 polymer ?
#
loop_
_entity_poly.entity_id
_entity_poly.type
_entity_poly.pdbx_seq_one_letter_code
_entity_poly.pdbx_strand_id
1 'polypeptide(L)'
;MRSTIHWLGAGLSSTPGIRRLAQGDTPFVVWNLDREQTRKSLLAAGVDTDVRELQFPAFWDSVHEGDIVVSMLPATMHMDVAREALRRGTHFVSSSYVSPDMRALHDEASDAGLCFVNEVGLDPGIDHLFTHLLVDRFRRECSPHPDDRLYFRSYCGGFPLHANDFRYKFSWSPLGTLLALTSPARWIEDGRECETAKPWEALKRVNVAGLDEVFQAYPNRDSVPFIAQYEFDGDWPVEEFIRGTLRLDGWAEAWQSILQQVGNVDRVSAATE
;
A
#
# COMPACT_ATOMS: atom_id res chain seq x y z
N MET A 1 -12.63 -29.53 -8.19
CA MET A 1 -11.95 -29.45 -6.87
C MET A 1 -12.33 -28.11 -6.24
N ARG A 2 -12.27 -27.96 -4.91
CA ARG A 2 -12.42 -26.63 -4.31
C ARG A 2 -11.11 -25.87 -4.50
N SER A 3 -11.17 -24.62 -4.94
CA SER A 3 -10.00 -23.76 -5.07
C SER A 3 -9.30 -23.57 -3.72
N THR A 4 -7.97 -23.53 -3.74
CA THR A 4 -7.14 -23.28 -2.56
C THR A 4 -6.64 -21.85 -2.57
N ILE A 5 -6.59 -21.19 -1.43
CA ILE A 5 -5.95 -19.89 -1.27
C ILE A 5 -4.50 -20.11 -0.80
N HIS A 6 -3.56 -19.66 -1.60
CA HIS A 6 -2.13 -19.68 -1.30
C HIS A 6 -1.67 -18.27 -0.91
N TRP A 7 -1.30 -18.09 0.34
CA TRP A 7 -0.83 -16.81 0.88
C TRP A 7 0.69 -16.81 0.97
N LEU A 8 1.33 -15.95 0.19
CA LEU A 8 2.79 -15.80 0.14
C LEU A 8 3.28 -14.62 0.96
N GLY A 9 4.12 -14.90 1.94
CA GLY A 9 4.70 -13.90 2.84
C GLY A 9 3.90 -13.69 4.11
N ALA A 10 4.56 -13.77 5.26
CA ALA A 10 3.99 -13.58 6.58
C ALA A 10 4.70 -12.43 7.33
N GLY A 11 4.75 -11.26 6.70
CA GLY A 11 5.33 -10.05 7.26
C GLY A 11 4.48 -9.42 8.37
N LEU A 12 4.92 -8.27 8.89
CA LEU A 12 4.32 -7.58 10.04
C LEU A 12 2.83 -7.28 9.88
N SER A 13 2.37 -6.97 8.67
CA SER A 13 0.98 -6.62 8.37
C SER A 13 0.09 -7.81 7.99
N SER A 14 0.65 -9.03 7.82
CA SER A 14 -0.07 -10.18 7.26
C SER A 14 -1.00 -10.90 8.23
N THR A 15 -0.69 -10.90 9.53
CA THR A 15 -1.39 -11.73 10.53
C THR A 15 -2.90 -11.52 10.58
N PRO A 16 -3.47 -10.30 10.49
CA PRO A 16 -4.93 -10.12 10.49
C PRO A 16 -5.61 -10.78 9.28
N GLY A 17 -5.03 -10.64 8.08
CA GLY A 17 -5.52 -11.27 6.85
C GLY A 17 -5.46 -12.79 6.92
N ILE A 18 -4.32 -13.32 7.33
CA ILE A 18 -4.12 -14.76 7.53
C ILE A 18 -5.15 -15.31 8.53
N ARG A 19 -5.34 -14.65 9.68
CA ARG A 19 -6.35 -15.05 10.67
C ARG A 19 -7.74 -15.10 10.07
N ARG A 20 -8.12 -14.08 9.31
CA ARG A 20 -9.44 -14.00 8.71
C ARG A 20 -9.70 -15.12 7.71
N LEU A 21 -8.72 -15.41 6.84
CA LEU A 21 -8.85 -16.45 5.83
C LEU A 21 -8.76 -17.86 6.42
N ALA A 22 -7.92 -18.08 7.42
CA ALA A 22 -7.79 -19.37 8.11
C ALA A 22 -9.06 -19.79 8.86
N GLN A 23 -9.97 -18.85 9.15
CA GLN A 23 -11.27 -19.13 9.78
C GLN A 23 -12.38 -19.46 8.76
N GLY A 24 -12.10 -19.34 7.47
CA GLY A 24 -13.07 -19.64 6.41
C GLY A 24 -13.09 -21.13 6.04
N ASP A 25 -14.07 -21.50 5.20
CA ASP A 25 -14.25 -22.87 4.72
C ASP A 25 -13.41 -23.22 3.48
N THR A 26 -12.72 -22.25 2.91
CA THR A 26 -11.84 -22.43 1.74
C THR A 26 -10.50 -22.99 2.19
N PRO A 27 -9.94 -24.02 1.54
CA PRO A 27 -8.60 -24.49 1.82
C PRO A 27 -7.59 -23.32 1.76
N PHE A 28 -6.75 -23.21 2.79
CA PHE A 28 -5.87 -22.06 2.98
C PHE A 28 -4.48 -22.53 3.42
N VAL A 29 -3.44 -22.05 2.73
CA VAL A 29 -2.04 -22.38 3.01
C VAL A 29 -1.19 -21.13 3.03
N VAL A 30 -0.37 -20.97 4.06
CA VAL A 30 0.61 -19.89 4.18
C VAL A 30 1.98 -20.36 3.73
N TRP A 31 2.65 -19.58 2.90
CA TRP A 31 3.99 -19.85 2.38
C TRP A 31 4.96 -18.75 2.81
N ASN A 32 6.03 -19.11 3.49
CA ASN A 32 7.05 -18.14 3.91
C ASN A 32 8.44 -18.78 3.94
N LEU A 33 9.50 -17.98 3.83
CA LEU A 33 10.89 -18.45 3.81
C LEU A 33 11.26 -19.24 5.08
N ASP A 34 10.88 -18.71 6.25
CA ASP A 34 11.08 -19.38 7.53
C ASP A 34 9.75 -19.97 8.03
N ARG A 35 9.50 -21.22 7.70
CA ARG A 35 8.31 -21.96 8.09
C ARG A 35 8.14 -22.04 9.60
N GLU A 36 9.20 -22.40 10.31
CA GLU A 36 9.11 -22.67 11.76
C GLU A 36 8.86 -21.39 12.55
N GLN A 37 9.58 -20.31 12.23
CA GLN A 37 9.36 -19.01 12.88
C GLN A 37 7.96 -18.48 12.55
N THR A 38 7.49 -18.62 11.31
CA THR A 38 6.15 -18.22 10.88
C THR A 38 5.08 -18.95 11.65
N ARG A 39 5.17 -20.28 11.73
CA ARG A 39 4.23 -21.10 12.48
C ARG A 39 4.18 -20.71 13.95
N LYS A 40 5.34 -20.52 14.58
CA LYS A 40 5.43 -20.08 15.96
C LYS A 40 4.76 -18.72 16.18
N SER A 41 5.00 -17.76 15.30
CA SER A 41 4.43 -16.41 15.38
C SER A 41 2.91 -16.42 15.19
N LEU A 42 2.39 -17.20 14.24
CA LEU A 42 0.97 -17.34 14.00
C LEU A 42 0.25 -18.03 15.17
N LEU A 43 0.82 -19.10 15.72
CA LEU A 43 0.29 -19.78 16.92
C LEU A 43 0.26 -18.83 18.13
N ALA A 44 1.31 -18.05 18.35
CA ALA A 44 1.34 -17.02 19.41
C ALA A 44 0.27 -15.94 19.20
N ALA A 45 -0.13 -15.70 17.95
CA ALA A 45 -1.24 -14.81 17.59
C ALA A 45 -2.62 -15.51 17.61
N GLY A 46 -2.71 -16.78 18.02
CA GLY A 46 -3.95 -17.56 18.06
C GLY A 46 -4.44 -18.01 16.68
N VAL A 47 -3.52 -18.20 15.72
CA VAL A 47 -3.83 -18.68 14.38
C VAL A 47 -3.15 -20.03 14.16
N ASP A 48 -3.94 -21.09 14.00
CA ASP A 48 -3.46 -22.41 13.58
C ASP A 48 -3.87 -22.67 12.14
N THR A 49 -2.88 -22.83 11.25
CA THR A 49 -3.09 -23.04 9.83
C THR A 49 -1.91 -23.79 9.22
N ASP A 50 -2.10 -24.33 8.02
CA ASP A 50 -1.00 -25.00 7.27
C ASP A 50 0.04 -23.91 6.87
N VAL A 51 1.29 -24.12 7.31
CA VAL A 51 2.42 -23.25 6.97
C VAL A 51 3.48 -24.09 6.28
N ARG A 52 3.89 -23.67 5.10
CA ARG A 52 4.90 -24.34 4.27
C ARG A 52 6.08 -23.42 3.99
N GLU A 53 7.23 -24.01 3.74
CA GLU A 53 8.40 -23.27 3.29
C GLU A 53 8.21 -22.79 1.85
N LEU A 54 8.47 -21.49 1.60
CA LEU A 54 8.37 -20.91 0.28
C LEU A 54 9.66 -21.20 -0.52
N GLN A 55 9.55 -22.17 -1.42
CA GLN A 55 10.54 -22.44 -2.47
C GLN A 55 9.78 -22.44 -3.79
N PHE A 56 10.03 -21.50 -4.68
CA PHE A 56 9.18 -21.26 -5.84
C PHE A 56 8.91 -22.51 -6.72
N PRO A 57 9.86 -23.38 -7.04
CA PRO A 57 9.51 -24.59 -7.77
C PRO A 57 8.47 -25.45 -7.03
N ALA A 58 8.72 -25.78 -5.76
CA ALA A 58 7.82 -26.60 -4.95
C ALA A 58 6.47 -25.92 -4.66
N PHE A 59 6.48 -24.59 -4.51
CA PHE A 59 5.25 -23.81 -4.39
C PHE A 59 4.38 -23.99 -5.63
N TRP A 60 4.93 -23.74 -6.81
CA TRP A 60 4.18 -23.82 -8.05
C TRP A 60 3.70 -25.25 -8.40
N ASP A 61 4.40 -26.27 -7.96
CA ASP A 61 3.96 -27.67 -8.10
C ASP A 61 2.72 -27.97 -7.23
N SER A 62 2.46 -27.14 -6.22
CA SER A 62 1.30 -27.25 -5.33
C SER A 62 0.10 -26.41 -5.76
N VAL A 63 0.24 -25.57 -6.78
CA VAL A 63 -0.79 -24.63 -7.26
C VAL A 63 -1.49 -25.21 -8.48
N HIS A 64 -2.83 -25.16 -8.47
CA HIS A 64 -3.66 -25.72 -9.53
C HIS A 64 -4.49 -24.62 -10.21
N GLU A 65 -4.96 -24.89 -11.41
CA GLU A 65 -5.88 -24.01 -12.14
C GLU A 65 -7.10 -23.65 -11.29
N GLY A 66 -7.45 -22.37 -11.24
CA GLY A 66 -8.54 -21.84 -10.44
C GLY A 66 -8.23 -21.61 -8.96
N ASP A 67 -6.99 -21.87 -8.50
CA ASP A 67 -6.53 -21.46 -7.17
C ASP A 67 -6.33 -19.96 -7.10
N ILE A 68 -6.20 -19.42 -5.88
CA ILE A 68 -5.99 -18.01 -5.61
C ILE A 68 -4.62 -17.79 -4.98
N VAL A 69 -3.76 -17.02 -5.64
CA VAL A 69 -2.44 -16.67 -5.13
C VAL A 69 -2.49 -15.24 -4.55
N VAL A 70 -2.36 -15.12 -3.23
CA VAL A 70 -2.28 -13.83 -2.52
C VAL A 70 -0.80 -13.53 -2.23
N SER A 71 -0.25 -12.52 -2.90
CA SER A 71 1.15 -12.14 -2.75
C SER A 71 1.31 -10.97 -1.79
N MET A 72 1.87 -11.25 -0.62
CA MET A 72 2.33 -10.26 0.38
C MET A 72 3.86 -10.23 0.45
N LEU A 73 4.50 -10.60 -0.64
CA LEU A 73 5.94 -10.53 -0.83
C LEU A 73 6.39 -9.07 -1.06
N PRO A 74 7.70 -8.79 -1.10
CA PRO A 74 8.20 -7.50 -1.55
C PRO A 74 7.68 -7.13 -2.95
N ALA A 75 7.38 -5.85 -3.17
CA ALA A 75 6.76 -5.36 -4.41
C ALA A 75 7.51 -5.75 -5.68
N THR A 76 8.84 -5.87 -5.61
CA THR A 76 9.69 -6.30 -6.73
C THR A 76 9.43 -7.72 -7.22
N MET A 77 8.77 -8.56 -6.42
CA MET A 77 8.47 -9.94 -6.76
C MET A 77 7.05 -10.14 -7.34
N HIS A 78 6.18 -9.15 -7.20
CA HIS A 78 4.77 -9.32 -7.59
C HIS A 78 4.59 -9.60 -9.08
N MET A 79 5.38 -8.97 -9.95
CA MET A 79 5.25 -9.18 -11.40
C MET A 79 5.59 -10.61 -11.81
N ASP A 80 6.64 -11.20 -11.25
CA ASP A 80 7.02 -12.58 -11.58
C ASP A 80 5.96 -13.57 -11.08
N VAL A 81 5.41 -13.32 -9.88
CA VAL A 81 4.31 -14.12 -9.32
C VAL A 81 3.05 -13.98 -10.18
N ALA A 82 2.70 -12.76 -10.60
CA ALA A 82 1.51 -12.50 -11.41
C ALA A 82 1.59 -13.15 -12.80
N ARG A 83 2.74 -13.05 -13.47
CA ARG A 83 2.96 -13.71 -14.77
C ARG A 83 2.85 -15.23 -14.67
N GLU A 84 3.44 -15.80 -13.63
CA GLU A 84 3.35 -17.26 -13.44
C GLU A 84 1.94 -17.70 -13.03
N ALA A 85 1.22 -16.89 -12.24
CA ALA A 85 -0.19 -17.11 -11.92
C ALA A 85 -1.05 -17.12 -13.18
N LEU A 86 -0.85 -16.14 -14.08
CA LEU A 86 -1.54 -16.05 -15.36
C LEU A 86 -1.29 -17.30 -16.22
N ARG A 87 -0.01 -17.69 -16.37
CA ARG A 87 0.38 -18.86 -17.14
C ARG A 87 -0.24 -20.17 -16.63
N ARG A 88 -0.52 -20.24 -15.31
CA ARG A 88 -1.11 -21.43 -14.66
C ARG A 88 -2.63 -21.39 -14.53
N GLY A 89 -3.28 -20.35 -15.02
CA GLY A 89 -4.72 -20.20 -14.91
C GLY A 89 -5.19 -20.02 -13.46
N THR A 90 -4.45 -19.24 -12.65
CA THR A 90 -4.80 -18.95 -11.26
C THR A 90 -5.14 -17.48 -11.07
N HIS A 91 -6.00 -17.17 -10.10
CA HIS A 91 -6.29 -15.81 -9.69
C HIS A 91 -5.12 -15.22 -8.91
N PHE A 92 -4.95 -13.90 -8.99
CA PHE A 92 -3.86 -13.19 -8.30
C PHE A 92 -4.38 -12.00 -7.48
N VAL A 93 -3.82 -11.84 -6.27
CA VAL A 93 -4.15 -10.73 -5.38
C VAL A 93 -2.87 -10.15 -4.80
N SER A 94 -2.72 -8.81 -4.78
CA SER A 94 -1.63 -8.13 -4.09
C SER A 94 -2.08 -6.86 -3.39
N SER A 95 -1.29 -6.41 -2.41
CA SER A 95 -1.51 -5.14 -1.70
C SER A 95 -0.74 -3.96 -2.29
N SER A 96 0.00 -4.16 -3.39
CA SER A 96 0.83 -3.13 -4.01
C SER A 96 0.08 -2.35 -5.08
N TYR A 97 0.56 -1.13 -5.35
CA TYR A 97 0.07 -0.30 -6.45
C TYR A 97 0.15 -1.00 -7.80
N VAL A 98 -0.81 -0.71 -8.67
CA VAL A 98 -0.80 -1.19 -10.06
C VAL A 98 0.30 -0.49 -10.84
N SER A 99 1.36 -1.24 -11.17
CA SER A 99 2.39 -0.76 -12.10
C SER A 99 1.90 -0.77 -13.55
N PRO A 100 2.55 -0.03 -14.46
CA PRO A 100 2.25 -0.12 -15.90
C PRO A 100 2.34 -1.56 -16.43
N ASP A 101 3.35 -2.33 -16.01
CA ASP A 101 3.53 -3.73 -16.40
C ASP A 101 2.42 -4.64 -15.85
N MET A 102 1.96 -4.40 -14.62
CA MET A 102 0.82 -5.12 -14.05
C MET A 102 -0.47 -4.80 -14.81
N ARG A 103 -0.67 -3.54 -15.19
CA ARG A 103 -1.82 -3.12 -16.00
C ARG A 103 -1.81 -3.77 -17.39
N ALA A 104 -0.64 -3.99 -17.96
CA ALA A 104 -0.50 -4.64 -19.28
C ALA A 104 -0.95 -6.12 -19.28
N LEU A 105 -1.10 -6.75 -18.11
CA LEU A 105 -1.66 -8.11 -18.01
C LEU A 105 -3.19 -8.15 -18.02
N HIS A 106 -3.86 -6.97 -18.04
CA HIS A 106 -5.32 -6.88 -17.87
C HIS A 106 -6.11 -7.68 -18.91
N ASP A 107 -5.82 -7.46 -20.19
CA ASP A 107 -6.58 -8.08 -21.28
C ASP A 107 -6.38 -9.60 -21.26
N GLU A 108 -5.14 -10.07 -21.14
CA GLU A 108 -4.81 -11.51 -21.10
C GLU A 108 -5.45 -12.21 -19.90
N ALA A 109 -5.43 -11.58 -18.71
CA ALA A 109 -6.09 -12.13 -17.52
C ALA A 109 -7.62 -12.16 -17.68
N SER A 110 -8.20 -11.11 -18.26
CA SER A 110 -9.65 -11.02 -18.51
C SER A 110 -10.11 -12.04 -19.53
N ASP A 111 -9.39 -12.21 -20.64
CA ASP A 111 -9.69 -13.20 -21.67
C ASP A 111 -9.58 -14.64 -21.15
N ALA A 112 -8.66 -14.88 -20.22
CA ALA A 112 -8.53 -16.15 -19.51
C ALA A 112 -9.59 -16.36 -18.41
N GLY A 113 -10.48 -15.39 -18.14
CA GLY A 113 -11.47 -15.46 -17.08
C GLY A 113 -10.87 -15.39 -15.66
N LEU A 114 -9.67 -14.85 -15.53
CA LEU A 114 -8.95 -14.73 -14.26
C LEU A 114 -9.21 -13.39 -13.58
N CYS A 115 -9.28 -13.40 -12.25
CA CYS A 115 -9.40 -12.23 -11.42
C CYS A 115 -8.02 -11.82 -10.88
N PHE A 116 -7.50 -10.69 -11.34
CA PHE A 116 -6.28 -10.06 -10.85
C PHE A 116 -6.64 -8.79 -10.09
N VAL A 117 -6.45 -8.81 -8.76
CA VAL A 117 -6.82 -7.70 -7.88
C VAL A 117 -5.56 -7.18 -7.19
N ASN A 118 -5.29 -5.91 -7.40
CA ASN A 118 -4.19 -5.21 -6.75
C ASN A 118 -4.74 -4.15 -5.79
N GLU A 119 -3.84 -3.51 -5.04
CA GLU A 119 -4.22 -2.44 -4.11
C GLU A 119 -5.19 -2.91 -3.02
N VAL A 120 -5.05 -4.18 -2.59
CA VAL A 120 -5.87 -4.75 -1.50
C VAL A 120 -5.18 -4.49 -0.17
N GLY A 121 -5.21 -3.24 0.27
CA GLY A 121 -4.56 -2.78 1.49
C GLY A 121 -5.26 -1.58 2.12
N LEU A 122 -4.55 -0.89 3.01
CA LEU A 122 -5.00 0.36 3.60
C LEU A 122 -4.68 1.54 2.67
N ASP A 123 -3.42 1.63 2.22
CA ASP A 123 -2.87 2.58 1.25
C ASP A 123 -1.71 1.87 0.51
N PRO A 124 -1.99 1.38 -0.70
CA PRO A 124 -3.21 1.57 -1.50
C PRO A 124 -4.36 0.60 -1.15
N GLY A 125 -5.59 1.10 -1.26
CA GLY A 125 -6.81 0.31 -1.18
C GLY A 125 -7.97 1.02 -0.51
N ILE A 126 -8.08 0.96 0.81
CA ILE A 126 -9.18 1.59 1.56
C ILE A 126 -9.20 3.11 1.35
N ASP A 127 -8.05 3.76 1.22
CA ASP A 127 -7.92 5.18 0.91
C ASP A 127 -8.59 5.53 -0.43
N HIS A 128 -8.43 4.70 -1.46
CA HIS A 128 -9.10 4.89 -2.74
C HIS A 128 -10.61 4.74 -2.63
N LEU A 129 -11.08 3.70 -1.92
CA LEU A 129 -12.51 3.47 -1.73
C LEU A 129 -13.19 4.62 -0.97
N PHE A 130 -12.56 5.12 0.09
CA PHE A 130 -13.07 6.28 0.83
C PHE A 130 -13.06 7.54 -0.04
N THR A 131 -12.05 7.73 -0.88
CA THR A 131 -11.99 8.86 -1.80
C THR A 131 -13.13 8.81 -2.80
N HIS A 132 -13.39 7.66 -3.46
CA HIS A 132 -14.52 7.52 -4.37
C HIS A 132 -15.86 7.79 -3.69
N LEU A 133 -16.07 7.28 -2.48
CA LEU A 133 -17.27 7.57 -1.69
C LEU A 133 -17.40 9.07 -1.38
N LEU A 134 -16.31 9.74 -1.05
CA LEU A 134 -16.29 11.17 -0.75
C LEU A 134 -16.61 12.01 -1.99
N VAL A 135 -15.98 11.69 -3.12
CA VAL A 135 -16.20 12.38 -4.41
C VAL A 135 -17.63 12.19 -4.90
N ASP A 136 -18.17 10.96 -4.84
CA ASP A 136 -19.54 10.66 -5.19
C ASP A 136 -20.54 11.41 -4.30
N ARG A 137 -20.27 11.47 -2.99
CA ARG A 137 -21.07 12.26 -2.06
C ARG A 137 -21.00 13.75 -2.38
N PHE A 138 -19.81 14.28 -2.64
CA PHE A 138 -19.60 15.68 -3.00
C PHE A 138 -20.38 16.04 -4.26
N ARG A 139 -20.36 15.23 -5.32
CA ARG A 139 -21.14 15.45 -6.54
C ARG A 139 -22.64 15.51 -6.29
N ARG A 140 -23.16 14.67 -5.39
CA ARG A 140 -24.59 14.63 -5.10
C ARG A 140 -25.06 15.79 -4.23
N GLU A 141 -24.22 16.26 -3.31
CA GLU A 141 -24.59 17.22 -2.28
C GLU A 141 -24.12 18.66 -2.57
N CYS A 142 -23.14 18.82 -3.47
CA CYS A 142 -22.49 20.08 -3.76
C CYS A 142 -22.51 20.41 -5.26
N SER A 143 -22.57 21.69 -5.57
CA SER A 143 -22.37 22.24 -6.93
C SER A 143 -21.33 23.33 -6.83
N PRO A 144 -20.03 23.04 -7.05
CA PRO A 144 -18.98 24.03 -6.88
C PRO A 144 -19.18 25.19 -7.84
N HIS A 145 -19.05 26.41 -7.31
CA HIS A 145 -19.03 27.62 -8.12
C HIS A 145 -17.59 27.87 -8.62
N PRO A 146 -17.38 28.52 -9.77
CA PRO A 146 -16.03 28.81 -10.29
C PRO A 146 -15.13 29.59 -9.33
N ASP A 147 -15.74 30.36 -8.40
CA ASP A 147 -15.01 31.12 -7.37
C ASP A 147 -14.72 30.31 -6.11
N ASP A 148 -15.26 29.10 -5.99
CA ASP A 148 -14.96 28.21 -4.88
C ASP A 148 -13.52 27.70 -4.98
N ARG A 149 -13.03 27.09 -3.91
CA ARG A 149 -11.72 26.46 -3.86
C ARG A 149 -11.85 25.08 -3.24
N LEU A 150 -11.42 24.07 -3.95
CA LEU A 150 -11.47 22.70 -3.50
C LEU A 150 -10.12 22.25 -2.93
N TYR A 151 -10.18 21.70 -1.74
CA TYR A 151 -9.03 21.15 -1.03
C TYR A 151 -9.26 19.67 -0.78
N PHE A 152 -8.49 18.84 -1.45
CA PHE A 152 -8.48 17.38 -1.23
C PHE A 152 -7.22 16.97 -0.49
N ARG A 153 -7.42 16.29 0.64
CA ARG A 153 -6.34 15.75 1.46
C ARG A 153 -6.65 14.32 1.86
N SER A 154 -5.79 13.39 1.47
CA SER A 154 -5.83 12.00 1.91
C SER A 154 -4.52 11.66 2.60
N TYR A 155 -4.58 11.35 3.88
CA TYR A 155 -3.40 11.03 4.67
C TYR A 155 -3.48 9.62 5.24
N CYS A 156 -2.37 8.88 5.12
CA CYS A 156 -2.21 7.57 5.73
C CYS A 156 -0.93 7.53 6.56
N GLY A 157 -0.98 6.90 7.73
CA GLY A 157 0.20 6.73 8.58
C GLY A 157 0.00 5.68 9.65
N GLY A 158 1.07 4.95 9.96
CA GLY A 158 1.12 4.05 11.12
C GLY A 158 1.77 4.75 12.30
N PHE A 159 1.13 4.66 13.49
CA PHE A 159 1.63 5.25 14.73
C PHE A 159 1.80 4.18 15.80
N PRO A 160 2.79 4.32 16.71
CA PRO A 160 2.78 3.55 17.95
C PRO A 160 1.57 3.98 18.80
N LEU A 161 0.87 3.01 19.41
CA LEU A 161 -0.24 3.28 20.33
C LEU A 161 0.18 4.21 21.48
N HIS A 162 1.41 4.05 21.96
CA HIS A 162 2.03 4.95 22.92
C HIS A 162 3.23 5.60 22.26
N ALA A 163 3.29 6.92 22.28
CA ALA A 163 4.40 7.68 21.73
C ALA A 163 5.71 7.22 22.41
N ASN A 164 6.75 7.07 21.59
CA ASN A 164 8.11 6.72 22.02
C ASN A 164 9.08 7.81 21.52
N ASP A 165 10.34 7.77 21.98
CA ASP A 165 11.35 8.76 21.61
C ASP A 165 11.65 8.75 20.10
N PHE A 166 11.44 7.62 19.44
CA PHE A 166 11.59 7.47 18.00
C PHE A 166 10.41 8.02 17.17
N ARG A 167 9.29 8.36 17.84
CA ARG A 167 8.03 8.85 17.24
C ARG A 167 7.50 7.95 16.12
N TYR A 168 7.92 6.69 16.08
CA TYR A 168 7.52 5.73 15.03
C TYR A 168 7.65 4.28 15.53
N LYS A 169 6.90 3.40 14.87
CA LYS A 169 7.03 1.95 14.98
C LYS A 169 6.76 1.33 13.62
N PHE A 170 7.66 0.49 13.15
CA PHE A 170 7.46 -0.20 11.90
C PHE A 170 6.26 -1.17 12.01
N SER A 171 5.25 -0.95 11.18
CA SER A 171 4.06 -1.79 11.05
C SER A 171 4.06 -2.62 9.76
N TRP A 172 5.00 -2.35 8.88
CA TRP A 172 5.25 -3.06 7.63
C TRP A 172 6.77 -3.08 7.35
N SER A 173 7.19 -3.31 6.11
CA SER A 173 8.61 -3.42 5.73
C SER A 173 9.45 -2.22 6.19
N PRO A 174 10.45 -2.38 7.08
CA PRO A 174 11.36 -1.31 7.45
C PRO A 174 12.13 -0.75 6.25
N LEU A 175 12.65 -1.63 5.38
CA LEU A 175 13.31 -1.22 4.15
C LEU A 175 12.34 -0.45 3.23
N GLY A 176 11.12 -0.96 3.05
CA GLY A 176 10.09 -0.27 2.26
C GLY A 176 9.77 1.12 2.79
N THR A 177 9.75 1.31 4.12
CA THR A 177 9.56 2.62 4.74
C THR A 177 10.71 3.58 4.41
N LEU A 178 11.96 3.13 4.48
CA LEU A 178 13.13 3.95 4.15
C LEU A 178 13.18 4.27 2.66
N LEU A 179 12.91 3.31 1.78
CA LEU A 179 12.83 3.52 0.33
C LEU A 179 11.70 4.50 -0.05
N ALA A 180 10.57 4.49 0.66
CA ALA A 180 9.49 5.44 0.43
C ALA A 180 9.95 6.89 0.69
N LEU A 181 10.85 7.12 1.65
CA LEU A 181 11.43 8.44 1.90
C LEU A 181 12.32 8.95 0.75
N THR A 182 12.91 8.07 -0.05
CA THR A 182 13.72 8.44 -1.23
C THR A 182 12.88 8.68 -2.49
N SER A 183 11.57 8.44 -2.43
CA SER A 183 10.70 8.64 -3.58
C SER A 183 10.31 10.10 -3.70
N PRO A 184 10.50 10.75 -4.88
CA PRO A 184 10.03 12.11 -5.09
C PRO A 184 8.50 12.18 -4.96
N ALA A 185 8.01 13.36 -4.60
CA ALA A 185 6.58 13.62 -4.50
C ALA A 185 6.17 14.76 -5.41
N ARG A 186 4.94 14.68 -5.94
CA ARG A 186 4.28 15.70 -6.75
C ARG A 186 2.82 15.85 -6.31
N TRP A 187 2.37 17.09 -6.14
CA TRP A 187 1.02 17.40 -5.65
C TRP A 187 0.54 18.75 -6.17
N ILE A 188 -0.71 19.11 -5.93
CA ILE A 188 -1.23 20.46 -6.20
C ILE A 188 -1.28 21.24 -4.88
N GLU A 189 -0.77 22.46 -4.92
CA GLU A 189 -0.85 23.43 -3.84
C GLU A 189 -0.96 24.84 -4.42
N ASP A 190 -1.84 25.67 -3.86
CA ASP A 190 -2.16 27.01 -4.35
C ASP A 190 -2.52 27.02 -5.87
N GLY A 191 -3.27 26.00 -6.29
CA GLY A 191 -3.69 25.81 -7.68
C GLY A 191 -2.55 25.46 -8.65
N ARG A 192 -1.37 25.06 -8.17
CA ARG A 192 -0.18 24.78 -9.00
C ARG A 192 0.42 23.42 -8.67
N GLU A 193 1.03 22.81 -9.67
CA GLU A 193 1.85 21.63 -9.42
C GLU A 193 3.11 22.00 -8.64
N CYS A 194 3.34 21.27 -7.55
CA CYS A 194 4.53 21.31 -6.73
C CYS A 194 5.23 19.94 -6.77
N GLU A 195 6.54 19.93 -6.67
CA GLU A 195 7.34 18.71 -6.62
C GLU A 195 8.52 18.84 -5.66
N THR A 196 8.95 17.73 -5.10
CA THR A 196 10.17 17.65 -4.30
C THR A 196 10.82 16.28 -4.44
N ALA A 197 12.15 16.25 -4.46
CA ALA A 197 12.92 15.00 -4.40
C ALA A 197 12.91 14.36 -3.00
N LYS A 198 12.66 15.17 -1.96
CA LYS A 198 12.69 14.77 -0.56
C LYS A 198 11.37 15.15 0.11
N PRO A 199 10.40 14.25 0.15
CA PRO A 199 9.04 14.57 0.61
C PRO A 199 8.97 15.22 1.99
N TRP A 200 9.83 14.81 2.92
CA TRP A 200 9.88 15.38 4.27
C TRP A 200 10.32 16.85 4.34
N GLU A 201 10.95 17.40 3.28
CA GLU A 201 11.26 18.84 3.22
C GLU A 201 9.99 19.70 3.01
N ALA A 202 8.92 19.09 2.48
CA ALA A 202 7.60 19.70 2.35
C ALA A 202 6.66 19.39 3.53
N LEU A 203 7.22 18.98 4.67
CA LEU A 203 6.46 18.61 5.86
C LEU A 203 5.72 19.83 6.44
N LYS A 204 4.46 19.60 6.80
CA LYS A 204 3.60 20.57 7.48
C LYS A 204 3.01 19.97 8.76
N ARG A 205 2.70 20.80 9.73
CA ARG A 205 1.85 20.42 10.86
C ARG A 205 0.40 20.48 10.44
N VAL A 206 -0.35 19.44 10.75
CA VAL A 206 -1.76 19.30 10.38
C VAL A 206 -2.60 18.89 11.58
N ASN A 207 -3.83 19.39 11.63
CA ASN A 207 -4.86 18.93 12.56
C ASN A 207 -5.79 17.97 11.80
N VAL A 208 -6.16 16.88 12.44
CA VAL A 208 -7.13 15.93 11.90
C VAL A 208 -8.45 16.13 12.64
N ALA A 209 -9.54 16.31 11.89
CA ALA A 209 -10.85 16.53 12.48
C ALA A 209 -11.25 15.39 13.43
N GLY A 210 -11.67 15.74 14.64
CA GLY A 210 -12.05 14.77 15.67
C GLY A 210 -10.89 14.21 16.49
N LEU A 211 -9.66 14.67 16.27
CA LEU A 211 -8.48 14.38 17.08
C LEU A 211 -7.92 15.68 17.68
N ASP A 212 -7.57 15.64 18.96
CA ASP A 212 -6.97 16.80 19.66
C ASP A 212 -5.47 16.93 19.41
N GLU A 213 -4.86 15.91 18.79
CA GLU A 213 -3.44 15.82 18.55
C GLU A 213 -3.05 16.54 17.25
N VAL A 214 -1.90 17.20 17.27
CA VAL A 214 -1.26 17.74 16.08
C VAL A 214 -0.40 16.63 15.45
N PHE A 215 -0.40 16.55 14.13
CA PHE A 215 0.41 15.61 13.38
C PHE A 215 1.37 16.35 12.44
N GLN A 216 2.39 15.66 12.00
CA GLN A 216 3.23 16.04 10.89
C GLN A 216 2.79 15.28 9.63
N ALA A 217 2.65 15.99 8.50
CA ALA A 217 2.29 15.36 7.23
C ALA A 217 3.18 15.86 6.11
N TYR A 218 3.49 14.99 5.16
CA TYR A 218 4.25 15.32 3.96
C TYR A 218 3.67 14.58 2.74
N PRO A 219 3.82 15.15 1.51
CA PRO A 219 3.31 14.53 0.30
C PRO A 219 3.95 13.16 0.08
N ASN A 220 3.17 12.21 -0.44
CA ASN A 220 3.60 10.84 -0.69
C ASN A 220 3.51 10.52 -2.17
N ARG A 221 4.66 10.36 -2.83
CA ARG A 221 4.77 10.01 -4.25
C ARG A 221 4.05 11.03 -5.16
N ASP A 222 3.62 10.59 -6.35
CA ASP A 222 2.90 11.41 -7.30
C ASP A 222 1.40 11.35 -7.04
N SER A 223 0.82 12.45 -6.54
CA SER A 223 -0.61 12.59 -6.29
C SER A 223 -1.39 12.99 -7.55
N VAL A 224 -0.75 13.65 -8.52
CA VAL A 224 -1.45 14.28 -9.66
C VAL A 224 -2.24 13.32 -10.53
N PRO A 225 -1.76 12.11 -10.89
CA PRO A 225 -2.53 11.14 -11.66
C PRO A 225 -3.84 10.70 -10.99
N PHE A 226 -3.92 10.80 -9.67
CA PHE A 226 -5.10 10.40 -8.91
C PHE A 226 -6.27 11.39 -9.05
N ILE A 227 -6.04 12.62 -9.52
CA ILE A 227 -7.12 13.57 -9.86
C ILE A 227 -8.08 12.91 -10.87
N ALA A 228 -7.52 12.38 -11.95
CA ALA A 228 -8.31 11.66 -12.96
C ALA A 228 -8.83 10.30 -12.46
N GLN A 229 -8.01 9.55 -11.69
CA GLN A 229 -8.42 8.24 -11.16
C GLN A 229 -9.58 8.34 -10.17
N TYR A 230 -9.65 9.41 -9.39
CA TYR A 230 -10.76 9.69 -8.46
C TYR A 230 -11.91 10.43 -9.15
N GLU A 231 -11.82 10.59 -10.47
CA GLU A 231 -12.88 11.19 -11.29
C GLU A 231 -13.21 12.63 -10.88
N PHE A 232 -12.22 13.43 -10.50
CA PHE A 232 -12.44 14.86 -10.31
C PHE A 232 -12.82 15.48 -11.65
N ASP A 233 -13.88 16.26 -11.66
CA ASP A 233 -14.31 16.94 -12.88
C ASP A 233 -13.27 18.00 -13.29
N GLY A 234 -12.98 18.11 -14.59
CA GLY A 234 -11.87 18.95 -15.09
C GLY A 234 -12.06 20.46 -14.89
N ASP A 235 -13.30 20.88 -14.62
CA ASP A 235 -13.67 22.27 -14.31
C ASP A 235 -13.75 22.57 -12.80
N TRP A 236 -13.51 21.58 -11.95
CA TRP A 236 -13.48 21.82 -10.50
C TRP A 236 -12.28 22.69 -10.12
N PRO A 237 -12.50 23.73 -9.31
CA PRO A 237 -11.45 24.69 -8.93
C PRO A 237 -10.54 24.10 -7.83
N VAL A 238 -9.71 23.14 -8.20
CA VAL A 238 -8.81 22.42 -7.29
C VAL A 238 -7.66 23.33 -6.87
N GLU A 239 -7.67 23.75 -5.62
CA GLU A 239 -6.61 24.56 -4.98
C GLU A 239 -5.53 23.69 -4.35
N GLU A 240 -5.93 22.58 -3.75
CA GLU A 240 -5.01 21.59 -3.18
C GLU A 240 -5.46 20.19 -3.48
N PHE A 241 -4.52 19.36 -3.92
CA PHE A 241 -4.73 17.92 -4.07
C PHE A 241 -3.50 17.17 -3.59
N ILE A 242 -3.59 16.53 -2.44
CA ILE A 242 -2.47 15.85 -1.81
C ILE A 242 -2.88 14.47 -1.28
N ARG A 243 -2.11 13.47 -1.66
CA ARG A 243 -2.01 12.20 -0.96
C ARG A 243 -0.71 12.23 -0.16
N GLY A 244 -0.81 12.02 1.14
CA GLY A 244 0.33 12.28 2.01
C GLY A 244 0.51 11.23 3.09
N THR A 245 1.69 11.26 3.68
CA THR A 245 2.03 10.41 4.81
C THR A 245 1.87 11.20 6.10
N LEU A 246 1.15 10.62 7.07
CA LEU A 246 0.95 11.18 8.39
C LEU A 246 1.95 10.61 9.40
N ARG A 247 2.44 11.46 10.31
CA ARG A 247 3.40 11.12 11.38
C ARG A 247 2.98 11.79 12.69
N LEU A 248 3.41 11.24 13.81
CA LEU A 248 3.29 11.93 15.10
C LEU A 248 4.07 13.24 15.08
N ASP A 249 3.57 14.25 15.78
CA ASP A 249 4.33 15.51 15.95
C ASP A 249 5.69 15.21 16.63
N GLY A 250 6.77 15.85 16.13
CA GLY A 250 8.13 15.61 16.54
C GLY A 250 8.82 14.43 15.81
N TRP A 251 8.17 13.81 14.82
CA TRP A 251 8.78 12.73 14.04
C TRP A 251 10.00 13.21 13.23
N ALA A 252 9.90 14.32 12.55
CA ALA A 252 11.00 14.83 11.73
C ALA A 252 12.24 15.14 12.58
N GLU A 253 12.03 15.69 13.76
CA GLU A 253 13.07 15.98 14.72
C GLU A 253 13.73 14.70 15.25
N ALA A 254 12.92 13.70 15.61
CA ALA A 254 13.41 12.39 16.08
C ALA A 254 14.17 11.63 14.97
N TRP A 255 13.81 11.84 13.70
CA TRP A 255 14.40 11.16 12.55
C TRP A 255 15.48 11.99 11.83
N GLN A 256 15.87 13.14 12.35
CA GLN A 256 16.77 14.07 11.66
C GLN A 256 18.03 13.39 11.12
N SER A 257 18.72 12.58 11.92
CA SER A 257 19.94 11.87 11.49
C SER A 257 19.67 10.84 10.39
N ILE A 258 18.54 10.14 10.46
CA ILE A 258 18.11 9.15 9.45
C ILE A 258 17.76 9.87 8.13
N LEU A 259 17.00 10.96 8.21
CA LEU A 259 16.60 11.76 7.03
C LEU A 259 17.82 12.35 6.32
N GLN A 260 18.84 12.78 7.06
CA GLN A 260 20.11 13.23 6.49
C GLN A 260 20.85 12.10 5.74
N GLN A 261 20.90 10.90 6.32
CA GLN A 261 21.53 9.74 5.68
C GLN A 261 20.75 9.31 4.43
N VAL A 262 19.44 9.14 4.55
CA VAL A 262 18.54 8.78 3.43
C VAL A 262 18.62 9.82 2.31
N GLY A 263 18.71 11.10 2.64
CA GLY A 263 18.84 12.19 1.66
C GLY A 263 20.14 12.20 0.88
N ASN A 264 21.15 11.44 1.32
CA ASN A 264 22.45 11.30 0.65
C ASN A 264 22.58 9.98 -0.14
N VAL A 265 21.56 9.11 -0.10
CA VAL A 265 21.59 7.83 -0.83
C VAL A 265 21.09 8.07 -2.25
N ASP A 266 21.95 7.87 -3.25
CA ASP A 266 21.53 7.81 -4.64
C ASP A 266 20.69 6.55 -4.87
N ARG A 267 19.54 6.69 -5.54
CA ARG A 267 18.57 5.61 -5.81
C ARG A 267 19.17 4.35 -6.47
N VAL A 268 20.28 4.50 -7.16
CA VAL A 268 20.95 3.40 -7.88
C VAL A 268 21.63 2.43 -6.91
N SER A 269 22.06 2.90 -5.72
CA SER A 269 22.72 2.06 -4.73
C SER A 269 21.73 1.28 -3.82
N ALA A 270 20.53 1.79 -3.63
CA ALA A 270 19.56 1.19 -2.71
C ALA A 270 18.83 -0.06 -3.25
N ALA A 271 18.97 -0.34 -4.54
CA ALA A 271 18.35 -1.53 -5.18
C ALA A 271 19.29 -2.76 -5.18
N THR A 272 20.52 -2.61 -4.68
CA THR A 272 21.59 -3.62 -4.80
C THR A 272 22.07 -4.17 -3.44
N GLU A 273 21.58 -3.67 -2.33
CA GLU A 273 21.79 -4.19 -0.97
C GLU A 273 20.46 -4.69 -0.35
#